data_f1a359cf9ef84b7435f3adb4976d7df5
#
_entry.id   f1a359cf9ef84b7435f3adb4976d7df5
#
_cell.length_a   1.000
_cell.length_b   1.000
_cell.length_c   1.000
_cell.angle_alpha   90.00
_cell.angle_beta   90.00
_cell.angle_gamma   90.00
#
_symmetry.space_group_name_H-M   'P 1'
#
loop_
_entity.id
_entity.type
_entity.pdbx_description
1 polymer ?
#
loop_
_entity_poly.entity_id
_entity_poly.type
_entity_poly.pdbx_seq_one_letter_code
_entity_poly.pdbx_strand_id
1 'polypeptide(L)'
;MKNIVFDLGGVLFNRDKNKCSQAFIDFFAFIRSERMPRFWEEYDRGTSTLDEVTDTLCAMHGCSRAECETNLRRSIDLQETVKPTERLVYDLKAAGYKLYVLSNMSREFIEFLRRFPVYRLFDGEVVSCEEGAVKPEPRIYEILLERYALNPAETLFIDDRKANIKAAEHLGIHGHLFDIHDPQKSCDELRNALLKQPIAPTAAKP
;
A
#
# COMPACT_ATOMS: atom_id res chain seq x y z
N MET A 1 5.44 -13.75 14.75
CA MET A 1 5.05 -12.41 14.28
C MET A 1 4.09 -11.77 15.25
N LYS A 2 4.22 -10.46 15.48
CA LYS A 2 3.28 -9.67 16.28
C LYS A 2 2.67 -8.54 15.47
N ASN A 3 3.46 -8.00 14.54
CA ASN A 3 3.11 -6.84 13.73
C ASN A 3 3.02 -7.24 12.26
N ILE A 4 1.92 -6.85 11.60
CA ILE A 4 1.71 -7.07 10.18
C ILE A 4 1.56 -5.70 9.52
N VAL A 5 2.40 -5.43 8.54
CA VAL A 5 2.44 -4.17 7.79
C VAL A 5 1.97 -4.44 6.38
N PHE A 6 0.99 -3.67 5.93
CA PHE A 6 0.41 -3.80 4.60
C PHE A 6 0.79 -2.61 3.72
N ASP A 7 1.18 -2.89 2.48
CA ASP A 7 0.98 -1.91 1.42
C ASP A 7 -0.51 -1.77 1.10
N LEU A 8 -0.87 -0.66 0.47
CA LEU A 8 -2.24 -0.38 0.05
C LEU A 8 -2.44 -0.72 -1.43
N GLY A 9 -1.70 -0.07 -2.32
CA GLY A 9 -1.88 -0.20 -3.77
C GLY A 9 -1.54 -1.59 -4.29
N GLY A 10 -2.48 -2.27 -4.94
CA GLY A 10 -2.29 -3.65 -5.41
C GLY A 10 -2.49 -4.73 -4.33
N VAL A 11 -2.31 -4.41 -3.06
CA VAL A 11 -2.44 -5.35 -1.92
C VAL A 11 -3.81 -5.26 -1.27
N LEU A 12 -4.13 -4.13 -0.63
CA LEU A 12 -5.41 -3.93 0.05
C LEU A 12 -6.44 -3.20 -0.83
N PHE A 13 -5.98 -2.31 -1.71
CA PHE A 13 -6.82 -1.54 -2.61
C PHE A 13 -6.37 -1.70 -4.05
N ASN A 14 -7.33 -1.77 -4.95
CA ASN A 14 -7.10 -1.83 -6.39
C ASN A 14 -8.30 -1.24 -7.12
N ARG A 15 -8.14 -0.95 -8.42
CA ARG A 15 -9.25 -0.60 -9.30
C ARG A 15 -9.74 -1.86 -10.01
N ASP A 16 -11.05 -2.11 -9.97
CA ASP A 16 -11.64 -3.19 -10.74
C ASP A 16 -11.48 -2.90 -12.25
N LYS A 17 -10.67 -3.72 -12.91
CA LYS A 17 -10.40 -3.58 -14.35
C LYS A 17 -11.67 -3.64 -15.19
N ASN A 18 -12.68 -4.38 -14.74
CA ASN A 18 -13.96 -4.52 -15.44
C ASN A 18 -14.78 -3.22 -15.44
N LYS A 19 -14.50 -2.31 -14.51
CA LYS A 19 -15.09 -0.95 -14.43
C LYS A 19 -14.30 0.09 -15.20
N CYS A 20 -13.14 -0.26 -15.76
CA CYS A 20 -12.23 0.62 -16.45
C CYS A 20 -12.27 0.38 -17.95
N SER A 21 -12.42 1.42 -18.77
CA SER A 21 -12.18 1.33 -20.21
C SER A 21 -10.72 1.06 -20.53
N GLN A 22 -10.44 0.48 -21.69
CA GLN A 22 -9.04 0.26 -22.13
C GLN A 22 -8.26 1.58 -22.16
N ALA A 23 -8.84 2.65 -22.70
CA ALA A 23 -8.22 3.98 -22.75
C ALA A 23 -7.84 4.51 -21.35
N PHE A 24 -8.69 4.28 -20.33
CA PHE A 24 -8.37 4.64 -18.95
C PHE A 24 -7.22 3.77 -18.37
N ILE A 25 -7.19 2.48 -18.69
CA ILE A 25 -6.10 1.59 -18.28
C ILE A 25 -4.77 2.03 -18.91
N ASP A 26 -4.79 2.36 -20.19
CA ASP A 26 -3.61 2.80 -20.97
C ASP A 26 -3.11 4.17 -20.47
N PHE A 27 -4.03 5.06 -20.06
CA PHE A 27 -3.68 6.37 -19.50
C PHE A 27 -2.80 6.25 -18.24
N PHE A 28 -3.02 5.22 -17.40
CA PHE A 28 -2.25 4.96 -16.20
C PHE A 28 -1.31 3.75 -16.31
N ALA A 29 -0.96 3.31 -17.53
CA ALA A 29 -0.12 2.13 -17.73
C ALA A 29 1.27 2.25 -17.07
N PHE A 30 1.80 3.47 -16.94
CA PHE A 30 3.09 3.75 -16.31
C PHE A 30 3.17 3.33 -14.84
N ILE A 31 2.04 3.27 -14.12
CA ILE A 31 1.99 2.83 -12.70
C ILE A 31 2.44 1.37 -12.55
N ARG A 32 2.31 0.56 -13.60
CA ARG A 32 2.72 -0.85 -13.63
C ARG A 32 4.15 -1.07 -14.10
N SER A 33 4.86 0.01 -14.47
CA SER A 33 6.25 -0.09 -14.88
C SER A 33 7.12 -0.57 -13.71
N GLU A 34 8.21 -1.28 -14.03
CA GLU A 34 9.18 -1.75 -13.03
C GLU A 34 9.74 -0.57 -12.23
N ARG A 35 9.96 0.55 -12.90
CA ARG A 35 10.41 1.79 -12.28
C ARG A 35 9.34 2.87 -12.45
N MET A 36 8.85 3.40 -11.32
CA MET A 36 7.89 4.49 -11.30
C MET A 36 8.50 5.74 -11.97
N PRO A 37 7.77 6.43 -12.88
CA PRO A 37 8.22 7.71 -13.40
C PRO A 37 8.44 8.73 -12.29
N ARG A 38 9.49 9.57 -12.45
CA ARG A 38 9.90 10.52 -11.42
C ARG A 38 8.77 11.47 -11.00
N PHE A 39 8.00 12.00 -11.93
CA PHE A 39 6.90 12.93 -11.62
C PHE A 39 5.85 12.29 -10.70
N TRP A 40 5.57 10.98 -10.89
CA TRP A 40 4.62 10.27 -10.04
C TRP A 40 5.22 9.89 -8.67
N GLU A 41 6.51 9.55 -8.65
CA GLU A 41 7.23 9.34 -7.39
C GLU A 41 7.29 10.62 -6.55
N GLU A 42 7.52 11.79 -7.17
CA GLU A 42 7.50 13.10 -6.49
C GLU A 42 6.10 13.44 -5.96
N TYR A 43 5.05 13.04 -6.67
CA TYR A 43 3.67 13.17 -6.23
C TYR A 43 3.36 12.25 -5.03
N ASP A 44 3.76 10.98 -5.09
CA ASP A 44 3.63 10.04 -3.98
C ASP A 44 4.48 10.48 -2.78
N ARG A 45 5.60 11.14 -3.00
CA ARG A 45 6.46 11.71 -1.95
C ARG A 45 5.86 12.97 -1.30
N GLY A 46 4.89 13.61 -1.95
CA GLY A 46 4.30 14.86 -1.49
C GLY A 46 5.12 16.11 -1.83
N THR A 47 6.11 15.99 -2.71
CA THR A 47 6.95 17.12 -3.19
C THR A 47 6.44 17.73 -4.49
N SER A 48 5.45 17.11 -5.13
CA SER A 48 4.73 17.64 -6.28
C SER A 48 3.24 17.75 -5.98
N THR A 49 2.59 18.76 -6.57
CA THR A 49 1.17 19.03 -6.42
C THR A 49 0.33 18.27 -7.45
N LEU A 50 -0.97 18.14 -7.19
CA LEU A 50 -1.92 17.58 -8.16
C LEU A 50 -1.92 18.37 -9.48
N ASP A 51 -1.76 19.71 -9.42
CA ASP A 51 -1.69 20.58 -10.59
C ASP A 51 -0.47 20.27 -11.48
N GLU A 52 0.72 20.14 -10.88
CA GLU A 52 1.96 19.80 -11.59
C GLU A 52 1.89 18.41 -12.23
N VAL A 53 1.28 17.45 -11.53
CA VAL A 53 1.05 16.12 -12.09
C VAL A 53 0.04 16.17 -13.25
N THR A 54 -1.01 16.97 -13.12
CA THR A 54 -2.00 17.16 -14.19
C THR A 54 -1.34 17.74 -15.44
N ASP A 55 -0.52 18.78 -15.30
CA ASP A 55 0.20 19.39 -16.41
C ASP A 55 1.16 18.40 -17.10
N THR A 56 1.85 17.58 -16.30
CA THR A 56 2.73 16.52 -16.82
C THR A 56 1.95 15.46 -17.60
N LEU A 57 0.80 15.02 -17.07
CA LEU A 57 -0.07 14.05 -17.76
C LEU A 57 -0.66 14.63 -19.05
N CYS A 58 -1.06 15.91 -19.06
CA CYS A 58 -1.51 16.58 -20.27
C CYS A 58 -0.44 16.56 -21.36
N ALA A 59 0.78 16.91 -21.00
CA ALA A 59 1.91 16.91 -21.95
C ALA A 59 2.23 15.48 -22.44
N MET A 60 2.18 14.50 -21.56
CA MET A 60 2.49 13.09 -21.87
C MET A 60 1.46 12.45 -22.80
N HIS A 61 0.18 12.76 -22.62
CA HIS A 61 -0.92 12.16 -23.39
C HIS A 61 -1.43 13.04 -24.53
N GLY A 62 -1.01 14.31 -24.63
CA GLY A 62 -1.50 15.25 -25.63
C GLY A 62 -3.01 15.57 -25.50
N CYS A 63 -3.54 15.53 -24.29
CA CYS A 63 -4.97 15.72 -24.00
C CYS A 63 -5.24 17.01 -23.21
N SER A 64 -6.50 17.40 -23.12
CA SER A 64 -6.90 18.61 -22.41
C SER A 64 -6.76 18.44 -20.89
N ARG A 65 -6.57 19.58 -20.17
CA ARG A 65 -6.51 19.57 -18.70
C ARG A 65 -7.78 18.96 -18.08
N ALA A 66 -8.95 19.31 -18.60
CA ALA A 66 -10.22 18.78 -18.13
C ALA A 66 -10.32 17.24 -18.25
N GLU A 67 -9.75 16.67 -19.29
CA GLU A 67 -9.68 15.22 -19.50
C GLU A 67 -8.72 14.57 -18.50
N CYS A 68 -7.54 15.15 -18.26
CA CYS A 68 -6.60 14.69 -17.25
C CYS A 68 -7.20 14.72 -15.84
N GLU A 69 -7.84 15.83 -15.45
CA GLU A 69 -8.50 15.98 -14.15
C GLU A 69 -9.63 14.95 -13.96
N THR A 70 -10.40 14.71 -15.04
CA THR A 70 -11.45 13.68 -15.05
C THR A 70 -10.86 12.30 -14.81
N ASN A 71 -9.77 11.95 -15.51
CA ASN A 71 -9.11 10.66 -15.34
C ASN A 71 -8.49 10.51 -13.94
N LEU A 72 -7.84 11.55 -13.42
CA LEU A 72 -7.27 11.54 -12.07
C LEU A 72 -8.37 11.36 -11.02
N ARG A 73 -9.45 12.13 -11.06
CA ARG A 73 -10.59 11.98 -10.14
C ARG A 73 -11.16 10.56 -10.22
N ARG A 74 -11.41 10.09 -11.42
CA ARG A 74 -11.93 8.73 -11.64
C ARG A 74 -10.97 7.66 -11.11
N SER A 75 -9.65 7.90 -11.18
CA SER A 75 -8.65 6.93 -10.67
C SER A 75 -8.70 6.79 -9.16
N ILE A 76 -9.14 7.82 -8.44
CA ILE A 76 -9.40 7.83 -7.00
C ILE A 76 -10.75 7.15 -6.73
N ASP A 77 -11.82 7.60 -7.38
CA ASP A 77 -13.20 7.16 -7.13
C ASP A 77 -13.42 5.66 -7.43
N LEU A 78 -12.63 5.09 -8.33
CA LEU A 78 -12.67 3.66 -8.68
C LEU A 78 -11.86 2.75 -7.73
N GLN A 79 -11.22 3.29 -6.70
CA GLN A 79 -10.52 2.46 -5.71
C GLN A 79 -11.53 1.65 -4.90
N GLU A 80 -11.27 0.36 -4.77
CA GLU A 80 -12.06 -0.55 -3.95
C GLU A 80 -11.15 -1.56 -3.24
N THR A 81 -11.66 -2.20 -2.19
CA THR A 81 -10.89 -3.19 -1.46
C THR A 81 -10.70 -4.47 -2.27
N VAL A 82 -9.51 -5.03 -2.21
CA VAL A 82 -9.21 -6.39 -2.66
C VAL A 82 -9.84 -7.35 -1.65
N LYS A 83 -10.95 -7.98 -2.01
CA LYS A 83 -11.80 -8.73 -1.07
C LYS A 83 -11.10 -9.83 -0.29
N PRO A 84 -10.19 -10.65 -0.86
CA PRO A 84 -9.40 -11.61 -0.10
C PRO A 84 -8.55 -10.93 0.99
N THR A 85 -7.90 -9.80 0.67
CA THR A 85 -7.05 -9.06 1.60
C THR A 85 -7.88 -8.34 2.67
N GLU A 86 -9.01 -7.76 2.30
CA GLU A 86 -9.93 -7.16 3.27
C GLU A 86 -10.33 -8.19 4.34
N ARG A 87 -10.73 -9.41 3.93
CA ARG A 87 -11.04 -10.51 4.85
C ARG A 87 -9.84 -10.90 5.72
N LEU A 88 -8.64 -10.98 5.12
CA LEU A 88 -7.42 -11.28 5.87
C LEU A 88 -7.14 -10.24 6.97
N VAL A 89 -7.35 -8.94 6.69
CA VAL A 89 -7.20 -7.86 7.67
C VAL A 89 -8.14 -8.07 8.86
N TYR A 90 -9.42 -8.41 8.62
CA TYR A 90 -10.37 -8.72 9.70
C TYR A 90 -9.94 -9.95 10.51
N ASP A 91 -9.50 -11.02 9.83
CA ASP A 91 -9.08 -12.27 10.49
C ASP A 91 -7.85 -12.04 11.37
N LEU A 92 -6.85 -11.31 10.88
CA LEU A 92 -5.63 -10.98 11.63
C LEU A 92 -5.94 -10.07 12.82
N LYS A 93 -6.82 -9.08 12.64
CA LYS A 93 -7.23 -8.22 13.76
C LYS A 93 -7.95 -8.99 14.85
N ALA A 94 -8.87 -9.87 14.47
CA ALA A 94 -9.58 -10.76 15.41
C ALA A 94 -8.63 -11.72 16.13
N ALA A 95 -7.55 -12.14 15.49
CA ALA A 95 -6.51 -12.97 16.10
C ALA A 95 -5.53 -12.19 17.00
N GLY A 96 -5.69 -10.87 17.13
CA GLY A 96 -4.90 -10.03 18.04
C GLY A 96 -3.61 -9.47 17.47
N TYR A 97 -3.38 -9.58 16.16
CA TYR A 97 -2.23 -8.93 15.52
C TYR A 97 -2.34 -7.41 15.55
N LYS A 98 -1.19 -6.74 15.67
CA LYS A 98 -1.08 -5.31 15.40
C LYS A 98 -0.92 -5.09 13.91
N LEU A 99 -1.74 -4.22 13.35
CA LEU A 99 -1.81 -3.97 11.91
C LEU A 99 -1.36 -2.55 11.59
N TYR A 100 -0.48 -2.42 10.61
CA TYR A 100 0.07 -1.13 10.19
C TYR A 100 0.00 -0.98 8.67
N VAL A 101 0.00 0.26 8.21
CA VAL A 101 0.11 0.62 6.81
C VAL A 101 1.50 1.20 6.54
N LEU A 102 2.11 0.81 5.41
CA LEU A 102 3.30 1.45 4.84
C LEU A 102 3.12 1.58 3.33
N SER A 103 2.80 2.78 2.85
CA SER A 103 2.40 2.96 1.45
C SER A 103 3.02 4.19 0.79
N ASN A 104 3.42 4.02 -0.48
CA ASN A 104 3.68 5.15 -1.37
C ASN A 104 2.36 5.62 -1.95
N MET A 105 1.90 6.79 -1.51
CA MET A 105 0.58 7.27 -1.88
C MET A 105 0.52 8.80 -1.77
N SER A 106 -0.03 9.46 -2.78
CA SER A 106 -0.28 10.89 -2.75
C SER A 106 -1.45 11.25 -1.82
N ARG A 107 -1.54 12.53 -1.46
CA ARG A 107 -2.49 13.05 -0.48
C ARG A 107 -3.95 12.75 -0.85
N GLU A 108 -4.33 13.01 -2.09
CA GLU A 108 -5.70 12.84 -2.54
C GLU A 108 -6.16 11.39 -2.51
N PHE A 109 -5.26 10.46 -2.85
CA PHE A 109 -5.56 9.03 -2.79
C PHE A 109 -5.69 8.55 -1.34
N ILE A 110 -4.73 8.88 -0.46
CA ILE A 110 -4.79 8.39 0.92
C ILE A 110 -6.00 8.95 1.69
N GLU A 111 -6.35 10.22 1.48
CA GLU A 111 -7.56 10.82 2.08
C GLU A 111 -8.84 10.09 1.66
N PHE A 112 -8.90 9.59 0.43
CA PHE A 112 -10.01 8.78 -0.05
C PHE A 112 -10.02 7.39 0.60
N LEU A 113 -8.88 6.70 0.63
CA LEU A 113 -8.77 5.34 1.15
C LEU A 113 -9.06 5.26 2.66
N ARG A 114 -8.70 6.28 3.43
CA ARG A 114 -9.00 6.38 4.87
C ARG A 114 -10.50 6.33 5.20
N ARG A 115 -11.38 6.55 4.23
CA ARG A 115 -12.84 6.50 4.41
C ARG A 115 -13.39 5.07 4.45
N PHE A 116 -12.64 4.09 3.98
CA PHE A 116 -13.07 2.70 3.98
C PHE A 116 -13.11 2.11 5.39
N PRO A 117 -14.15 1.34 5.76
CA PRO A 117 -14.28 0.77 7.11
C PRO A 117 -13.08 -0.08 7.54
N VAL A 118 -12.49 -0.85 6.61
CA VAL A 118 -11.32 -1.69 6.88
C VAL A 118 -10.10 -0.88 7.34
N TYR A 119 -9.99 0.38 6.90
CA TYR A 119 -8.88 1.25 7.28
C TYR A 119 -8.83 1.53 8.78
N ARG A 120 -9.98 1.54 9.46
CA ARG A 120 -10.09 1.76 10.91
C ARG A 120 -9.52 0.62 11.77
N LEU A 121 -9.18 -0.51 11.15
CA LEU A 121 -8.59 -1.66 11.84
C LEU A 121 -7.09 -1.53 12.04
N PHE A 122 -6.44 -0.61 11.35
CA PHE A 122 -5.00 -0.38 11.49
C PHE A 122 -4.67 0.38 12.77
N ASP A 123 -3.63 -0.06 13.47
CA ASP A 123 -3.13 0.56 14.70
C ASP A 123 -2.23 1.77 14.42
N GLY A 124 -1.77 1.92 13.17
CA GLY A 124 -0.98 3.05 12.72
C GLY A 124 -0.61 2.96 11.24
N GLU A 125 -0.04 4.05 10.73
CA GLU A 125 0.32 4.19 9.32
C GLU A 125 1.54 5.06 9.10
N VAL A 126 2.25 4.78 8.00
CA VAL A 126 3.30 5.63 7.42
C VAL A 126 3.00 5.78 5.93
N VAL A 127 2.74 7.01 5.50
CA VAL A 127 2.36 7.33 4.13
C VAL A 127 3.36 8.31 3.54
N SER A 128 3.90 8.00 2.38
CA SER A 128 5.03 8.70 1.78
C SER A 128 4.83 10.21 1.61
N CYS A 129 3.63 10.66 1.22
CA CYS A 129 3.35 12.09 1.02
C CYS A 129 3.34 12.90 2.33
N GLU A 130 3.25 12.26 3.48
CA GLU A 130 3.29 12.89 4.80
C GLU A 130 4.71 12.88 5.39
N GLU A 131 5.57 11.96 4.90
CA GLU A 131 6.92 11.74 5.43
C GLU A 131 8.04 12.28 4.53
N GLY A 132 7.75 12.62 3.28
CA GLY A 132 8.76 13.03 2.31
C GLY A 132 9.74 11.92 1.90
N ALA A 133 9.43 10.66 2.22
CA ALA A 133 10.22 9.47 1.92
C ALA A 133 9.35 8.41 1.23
N VAL A 134 9.91 7.65 0.30
CA VAL A 134 9.18 6.63 -0.45
C VAL A 134 9.86 5.26 -0.35
N LYS A 135 9.09 4.17 -0.43
CA LYS A 135 9.66 2.83 -0.66
C LYS A 135 10.30 2.81 -2.06
N PRO A 136 11.46 2.18 -2.24
CA PRO A 136 12.21 1.32 -1.31
C PRO A 136 13.31 2.05 -0.52
N GLU A 137 13.25 3.36 -0.29
CA GLU A 137 14.22 4.08 0.52
C GLU A 137 14.21 3.55 1.96
N PRO A 138 15.38 3.29 2.60
CA PRO A 138 15.43 2.79 3.98
C PRO A 138 14.68 3.67 4.97
N ARG A 139 14.70 5.00 4.76
CA ARG A 139 14.14 5.97 5.69
C ARG A 139 12.66 5.76 5.99
N ILE A 140 11.84 5.37 5.02
CA ILE A 140 10.39 5.19 5.26
C ILE A 140 10.11 3.99 6.18
N TYR A 141 10.93 2.94 6.11
CA TYR A 141 10.83 1.76 7.00
C TYR A 141 11.35 2.11 8.40
N GLU A 142 12.43 2.88 8.51
CA GLU A 142 12.95 3.37 9.78
C GLU A 142 11.90 4.21 10.52
N ILE A 143 11.22 5.13 9.81
CA ILE A 143 10.11 5.91 10.37
C ILE A 143 9.03 5.01 10.96
N LEU A 144 8.64 3.95 10.24
CA LEU A 144 7.66 2.99 10.73
C LEU A 144 8.11 2.29 12.01
N LEU A 145 9.35 1.78 12.00
CA LEU A 145 9.92 1.05 13.14
C LEU A 145 10.08 1.97 14.36
N GLU A 146 10.59 3.18 14.17
CA GLU A 146 10.79 4.17 15.23
C GLU A 146 9.46 4.65 15.82
N ARG A 147 8.50 5.06 14.96
CA ARG A 147 7.21 5.64 15.36
C ARG A 147 6.38 4.71 16.23
N TYR A 148 6.37 3.43 15.90
CA TYR A 148 5.54 2.43 16.58
C TYR A 148 6.36 1.48 17.46
N ALA A 149 7.65 1.76 17.67
CA ALA A 149 8.58 0.93 18.44
C ALA A 149 8.52 -0.55 18.03
N LEU A 150 8.53 -0.83 16.72
CA LEU A 150 8.40 -2.18 16.18
C LEU A 150 9.75 -2.90 16.23
N ASN A 151 9.73 -4.16 16.68
CA ASN A 151 10.87 -5.05 16.51
C ASN A 151 10.85 -5.63 15.09
N PRO A 152 11.86 -5.36 14.23
CA PRO A 152 11.89 -5.88 12.86
C PRO A 152 11.71 -7.39 12.78
N ALA A 153 12.35 -8.17 13.68
CA ALA A 153 12.27 -9.62 13.72
C ALA A 153 10.88 -10.18 14.10
N GLU A 154 9.97 -9.32 14.61
CA GLU A 154 8.58 -9.66 14.94
C GLU A 154 7.58 -9.03 13.96
N THR A 155 8.08 -8.40 12.88
CA THR A 155 7.30 -7.64 11.91
C THR A 155 7.33 -8.31 10.54
N LEU A 156 6.16 -8.48 9.92
CA LEU A 156 5.98 -8.96 8.55
C LEU A 156 5.47 -7.82 7.68
N PHE A 157 6.14 -7.54 6.56
CA PHE A 157 5.71 -6.58 5.56
C PHE A 157 5.18 -7.30 4.31
N ILE A 158 4.01 -6.90 3.84
CA ILE A 158 3.28 -7.45 2.70
C ILE A 158 3.21 -6.37 1.62
N ASP A 159 3.83 -6.63 0.47
CA ASP A 159 3.94 -5.67 -0.64
C ASP A 159 4.05 -6.44 -1.97
N ASP A 160 3.54 -5.90 -3.06
CA ASP A 160 3.58 -6.52 -4.39
C ASP A 160 4.87 -6.25 -5.16
N ARG A 161 5.72 -5.34 -4.66
CA ARG A 161 6.98 -4.96 -5.30
C ARG A 161 8.18 -5.62 -4.64
N LYS A 162 8.89 -6.45 -5.40
CA LYS A 162 10.09 -7.15 -4.91
C LYS A 162 11.17 -6.20 -4.38
N ALA A 163 11.31 -5.00 -4.95
CA ALA A 163 12.27 -4.00 -4.48
C ALA A 163 11.94 -3.53 -3.05
N ASN A 164 10.65 -3.33 -2.76
CA ASN A 164 10.17 -2.91 -1.45
C ASN A 164 10.39 -4.01 -0.40
N ILE A 165 10.09 -5.26 -0.76
CA ILE A 165 10.34 -6.43 0.11
C ILE A 165 11.82 -6.54 0.45
N LYS A 166 12.71 -6.46 -0.55
CA LYS A 166 14.16 -6.52 -0.32
C LYS A 166 14.66 -5.41 0.59
N ALA A 167 14.14 -4.18 0.44
CA ALA A 167 14.52 -3.07 1.30
C ALA A 167 14.10 -3.29 2.76
N ALA A 168 12.89 -3.82 2.99
CA ALA A 168 12.41 -4.22 4.33
C ALA A 168 13.31 -5.32 4.95
N GLU A 169 13.65 -6.35 4.17
CA GLU A 169 14.51 -7.46 4.61
C GLU A 169 15.91 -7.01 5.02
N HIS A 170 16.49 -6.00 4.35
CA HIS A 170 17.79 -5.41 4.74
C HIS A 170 17.75 -4.76 6.13
N LEU A 171 16.58 -4.37 6.61
CA LEU A 171 16.36 -3.83 7.96
C LEU A 171 15.88 -4.90 8.96
N GLY A 172 15.89 -6.18 8.57
CA GLY A 172 15.50 -7.30 9.41
C GLY A 172 13.99 -7.52 9.54
N ILE A 173 13.18 -6.81 8.73
CA ILE A 173 11.74 -7.02 8.62
C ILE A 173 11.50 -8.25 7.73
N HIS A 174 10.61 -9.15 8.12
CA HIS A 174 10.24 -10.27 7.25
C HIS A 174 9.39 -9.78 6.08
N GLY A 175 9.66 -10.29 4.87
CA GLY A 175 8.94 -9.91 3.65
C GLY A 175 7.97 -11.00 3.17
N HIS A 176 6.80 -10.59 2.66
CA HIS A 176 5.91 -11.43 1.86
C HIS A 176 5.59 -10.72 0.55
N LEU A 177 6.07 -11.29 -0.56
CA LEU A 177 5.78 -10.77 -1.89
C LEU A 177 4.36 -11.19 -2.28
N PHE A 178 3.47 -10.21 -2.36
CA PHE A 178 2.05 -10.43 -2.65
C PHE A 178 1.83 -10.61 -4.16
N ASP A 179 1.10 -11.66 -4.54
CA ASP A 179 0.71 -11.89 -5.93
C ASP A 179 -0.61 -11.17 -6.25
N ILE A 180 -0.52 -10.05 -6.95
CA ILE A 180 -1.69 -9.27 -7.39
C ILE A 180 -2.54 -9.97 -8.46
N HIS A 181 -2.03 -11.05 -9.06
CA HIS A 181 -2.77 -11.84 -10.06
C HIS A 181 -3.56 -12.97 -9.41
N ASP A 182 -3.13 -13.43 -8.22
CA ASP A 182 -3.86 -14.38 -7.39
C ASP A 182 -3.87 -13.94 -5.91
N PRO A 183 -4.64 -12.86 -5.59
CA PRO A 183 -4.75 -12.35 -4.22
C PRO A 183 -5.30 -13.39 -3.23
N GLN A 184 -6.17 -14.30 -3.71
CA GLN A 184 -6.74 -15.35 -2.85
C GLN A 184 -5.64 -16.30 -2.37
N LYS A 185 -4.79 -16.77 -3.28
CA LYS A 185 -3.67 -17.64 -2.95
C LYS A 185 -2.71 -16.98 -1.96
N SER A 186 -2.29 -15.73 -2.22
CA SER A 186 -1.41 -14.99 -1.31
C SER A 186 -2.02 -14.85 0.10
N CYS A 187 -3.31 -14.55 0.18
CA CYS A 187 -4.00 -14.46 1.46
C CYS A 187 -4.12 -15.82 2.18
N ASP A 188 -4.30 -16.91 1.45
CA ASP A 188 -4.39 -18.26 2.03
C ASP A 188 -3.02 -18.71 2.56
N GLU A 189 -1.93 -18.38 1.87
CA GLU A 189 -0.55 -18.60 2.35
C GLU A 189 -0.31 -17.85 3.65
N LEU A 190 -0.69 -16.57 3.72
CA LEU A 190 -0.59 -15.74 4.93
C LEU A 190 -1.44 -16.26 6.08
N ARG A 191 -2.71 -16.67 5.83
CA ARG A 191 -3.56 -17.31 6.85
C ARG A 191 -2.92 -18.58 7.41
N ASN A 192 -2.39 -19.42 6.53
CA ASN A 192 -1.75 -20.66 6.93
C ASN A 192 -0.50 -20.42 7.80
N ALA A 193 0.29 -19.40 7.47
CA ALA A 193 1.49 -19.05 8.20
C ALA A 193 1.21 -18.37 9.56
N LEU A 194 0.17 -17.53 9.62
CA LEU A 194 -0.07 -16.65 10.77
C LEU A 194 -1.18 -17.16 11.72
N LEU A 195 -2.25 -17.78 11.20
CA LEU A 195 -3.43 -18.11 12.01
C LEU A 195 -3.49 -19.56 12.46
N LYS A 196 -2.70 -20.47 11.88
CA LYS A 196 -2.66 -21.88 12.28
C LYS A 196 -1.73 -22.18 13.49
N GLN A 197 -0.92 -21.19 13.92
CA GLN A 197 -0.11 -21.32 15.14
C GLN A 197 -0.87 -20.69 16.33
N PRO A 198 -1.06 -21.39 17.47
CA PRO A 198 -1.60 -20.77 18.67
C PRO A 198 -0.64 -19.64 19.09
N ILE A 199 -1.17 -18.43 19.24
CA ILE A 199 -0.42 -17.30 19.79
C ILE A 199 -0.05 -17.70 21.22
N ALA A 200 1.26 -17.82 21.52
CA ALA A 200 1.73 -18.06 22.87
C ALA A 200 1.16 -16.95 23.79
N PRO A 201 0.52 -17.29 24.93
CA PRO A 201 -0.04 -16.29 25.81
C PRO A 201 1.06 -15.33 26.25
N THR A 202 0.82 -14.03 26.09
CA THR A 202 1.67 -12.97 26.66
C THR A 202 1.77 -13.22 28.15
N ALA A 203 2.97 -13.56 28.64
CA ALA A 203 3.22 -13.69 30.07
C ALA A 203 2.84 -12.36 30.73
N ALA A 204 1.81 -12.37 31.56
CA ALA A 204 1.50 -11.26 32.44
C ALA A 204 2.75 -11.00 33.29
N LYS A 205 3.31 -9.79 33.21
CA LYS A 205 4.36 -9.37 34.13
C LYS A 205 3.75 -9.27 35.52
N PRO A 206 4.48 -9.77 36.55
CA PRO A 206 4.06 -9.68 37.94
C PRO A 206 4.03 -8.24 38.44
#